data_b7655af96209713c0e2bc1d7c94ebfa1
#
_entry.id   b7655af96209713c0e2bc1d7c94ebfa1
#
_cell.length_a   1.000
_cell.length_b   1.000
_cell.length_c   1.000
_cell.angle_alpha   90.00
_cell.angle_beta   90.00
_cell.angle_gamma   90.00
#
_symmetry.space_group_name_H-M   'P 1'
#
loop_
_entity.id
_entity.type
_entity.pdbx_description
1 polymer ?
#
loop_
_entity_poly.entity_id
_entity_poly.type
_entity_poly.pdbx_seq_one_letter_code
_entity_poly.pdbx_strand_id
1 'polypeptide(L)'
;GHVGIVGISFAGGLSIVAAGRPSIRDHVAFVMAFGGHADLPRVLRYLATGRETQVPGVTVLPPHDYGVAVILYGVADRGIVPTEQVAPLRKGVETFLYASQLTLVDMNKANATFQEARDMAKALPEPAATLLRYVNDRDVAHLGPALVPYLGADGADSPALSADRAPMVPAAPVYLLHGAEDTVIPPVESVLLADYLRQRGVTVHLLLSELITH
;
A
#
# COMPACT_ATOMS: atom_id res chain seq x y z
N GLY A 1 28.01 2.16 17.55
CA GLY A 1 26.82 2.79 18.10
C GLY A 1 25.56 2.09 17.64
N HIS A 2 24.44 2.31 18.33
CA HIS A 2 23.15 1.76 17.95
C HIS A 2 22.28 2.85 17.35
N VAL A 3 21.36 2.47 16.42
CA VAL A 3 20.41 3.36 15.75
C VAL A 3 19.00 2.86 15.94
N GLY A 4 18.02 3.78 16.05
CA GLY A 4 16.61 3.46 15.91
C GLY A 4 16.20 3.55 14.46
N ILE A 5 15.29 2.67 14.02
CA ILE A 5 14.69 2.71 12.68
C ILE A 5 13.21 3.05 12.84
N VAL A 6 12.76 4.06 12.08
CA VAL A 6 11.35 4.47 12.04
C VAL A 6 10.87 4.39 10.62
N GLY A 7 9.73 3.71 10.41
CA GLY A 7 9.06 3.63 9.12
C GLY A 7 7.60 4.00 9.22
N ILE A 8 7.08 4.67 8.20
CA ILE A 8 5.68 5.10 8.11
C ILE A 8 5.06 4.46 6.88
N SER A 9 3.79 4.01 6.99
CA SER A 9 3.06 3.40 5.89
C SER A 9 3.79 2.17 5.35
N PHE A 10 3.90 1.97 4.05
CA PHE A 10 4.66 0.86 3.46
C PHE A 10 6.11 0.78 3.96
N ALA A 11 6.77 1.91 4.26
CA ALA A 11 8.10 1.91 4.85
C ALA A 11 8.12 1.33 6.27
N GLY A 12 6.99 1.26 6.98
CA GLY A 12 6.87 0.59 8.27
C GLY A 12 7.20 -0.90 8.17
N GLY A 13 6.58 -1.62 7.23
CA GLY A 13 6.90 -3.03 6.95
C GLY A 13 8.35 -3.21 6.48
N LEU A 14 8.81 -2.36 5.56
CA LEU A 14 10.18 -2.41 5.03
C LEU A 14 11.24 -2.12 6.09
N SER A 15 10.94 -1.27 7.08
CA SER A 15 11.85 -0.99 8.19
C SER A 15 12.13 -2.24 9.05
N ILE A 16 11.12 -3.09 9.22
CA ILE A 16 11.25 -4.38 9.94
C ILE A 16 12.10 -5.36 9.13
N VAL A 17 11.86 -5.47 7.81
CA VAL A 17 12.69 -6.26 6.91
C VAL A 17 14.15 -5.79 6.95
N ALA A 18 14.38 -4.47 6.88
CA ALA A 18 15.72 -3.89 6.92
C ALA A 18 16.42 -4.21 8.26
N ALA A 19 15.73 -4.02 9.39
CA ALA A 19 16.26 -4.28 10.72
C ALA A 19 16.62 -5.75 10.97
N GLY A 20 16.03 -6.69 10.23
CA GLY A 20 16.38 -8.12 10.27
C GLY A 20 17.64 -8.47 9.47
N ARG A 21 18.17 -7.57 8.61
CA ARG A 21 19.32 -7.88 7.76
C ARG A 21 20.59 -8.10 8.59
N PRO A 22 21.39 -9.14 8.31
CA PRO A 22 22.62 -9.45 9.07
C PRO A 22 23.57 -8.27 9.19
N SER A 23 23.64 -7.42 8.16
CA SER A 23 24.59 -6.28 8.11
C SER A 23 24.29 -5.17 9.13
N ILE A 24 23.05 -5.07 9.65
CA ILE A 24 22.68 -4.00 10.59
C ILE A 24 21.97 -4.50 11.85
N ARG A 25 21.51 -5.74 11.86
CA ARG A 25 20.63 -6.31 12.89
C ARG A 25 21.13 -6.07 14.32
N ASP A 26 22.42 -6.25 14.54
CA ASP A 26 23.05 -6.14 15.87
C ASP A 26 23.34 -4.67 16.26
N HIS A 27 23.12 -3.74 15.33
CA HIS A 27 23.30 -2.30 15.56
C HIS A 27 21.96 -1.54 15.70
N VAL A 28 20.83 -2.25 15.58
CA VAL A 28 19.50 -1.65 15.77
C VAL A 28 19.14 -1.65 17.25
N ALA A 29 18.77 -0.49 17.79
CA ALA A 29 18.31 -0.34 19.17
C ALA A 29 16.80 -0.61 19.31
N PHE A 30 16.02 -0.18 18.34
CA PHE A 30 14.57 -0.41 18.23
C PHE A 30 14.08 -0.20 16.80
N VAL A 31 12.91 -0.76 16.48
CA VAL A 31 12.17 -0.47 15.26
C VAL A 31 10.82 0.09 15.64
N MET A 32 10.39 1.18 15.00
CA MET A 32 9.04 1.75 15.14
C MET A 32 8.39 1.82 13.78
N ALA A 33 7.24 1.15 13.62
CA ALA A 33 6.47 1.13 12.40
C ALA A 33 5.08 1.73 12.63
N PHE A 34 4.75 2.76 11.84
CA PHE A 34 3.44 3.41 11.83
C PHE A 34 2.66 2.94 10.60
N GLY A 35 1.54 2.26 10.78
CA GLY A 35 0.69 1.80 9.69
C GLY A 35 1.43 0.90 8.69
N GLY A 36 2.33 0.04 9.18
CA GLY A 36 3.15 -0.82 8.34
C GLY A 36 2.43 -2.12 7.95
N HIS A 37 2.78 -2.68 6.78
CA HIS A 37 2.28 -3.97 6.33
C HIS A 37 3.16 -5.14 6.82
N ALA A 38 2.56 -6.31 6.96
CA ALA A 38 3.25 -7.58 7.15
C ALA A 38 3.53 -8.25 5.80
N ASP A 39 2.51 -8.33 4.95
CA ASP A 39 2.54 -9.02 3.65
C ASP A 39 2.06 -8.07 2.54
N LEU A 40 2.96 -7.66 1.64
CA LEU A 40 2.62 -6.75 0.55
C LEU A 40 1.58 -7.34 -0.43
N PRO A 41 1.68 -8.59 -0.90
CA PRO A 41 0.64 -9.20 -1.74
C PRO A 41 -0.74 -9.19 -1.11
N ARG A 42 -0.85 -9.39 0.22
CA ARG A 42 -2.14 -9.37 0.92
C ARG A 42 -2.73 -7.96 0.90
N VAL A 43 -1.92 -6.92 1.17
CA VAL A 43 -2.37 -5.52 1.09
C VAL A 43 -2.80 -5.15 -0.32
N LEU A 44 -2.03 -5.52 -1.35
CA LEU A 44 -2.42 -5.25 -2.74
C LEU A 44 -3.74 -5.94 -3.11
N ARG A 45 -3.96 -7.16 -2.64
CA ARG A 45 -5.23 -7.87 -2.82
C ARG A 45 -6.39 -7.18 -2.09
N TYR A 46 -6.17 -6.74 -0.85
CA TYR A 46 -7.16 -5.96 -0.10
C TYR A 46 -7.53 -4.69 -0.87
N LEU A 47 -6.57 -3.90 -1.33
CA LEU A 47 -6.81 -2.69 -2.11
C LEU A 47 -7.60 -2.96 -3.40
N ALA A 48 -7.33 -4.08 -4.08
CA ALA A 48 -7.99 -4.43 -5.34
C ALA A 48 -9.38 -5.06 -5.14
N THR A 49 -9.65 -5.75 -4.02
CA THR A 49 -10.85 -6.60 -3.88
C THR A 49 -11.67 -6.33 -2.62
N GLY A 50 -11.17 -5.53 -1.69
CA GLY A 50 -11.76 -5.36 -0.36
C GLY A 50 -11.68 -6.60 0.54
N ARG A 51 -10.98 -7.66 0.10
CA ARG A 51 -10.87 -8.92 0.86
C ARG A 51 -9.62 -8.91 1.72
N GLU A 52 -9.81 -9.22 3.00
CA GLU A 52 -8.72 -9.29 3.98
C GLU A 52 -8.90 -10.51 4.90
N THR A 53 -7.80 -10.90 5.56
CA THR A 53 -7.80 -11.92 6.60
C THR A 53 -8.62 -11.44 7.79
N GLN A 54 -9.57 -12.28 8.25
CA GLN A 54 -10.37 -11.95 9.41
C GLN A 54 -9.60 -12.27 10.70
N VAL A 55 -9.48 -11.28 11.58
CA VAL A 55 -8.87 -11.42 12.90
C VAL A 55 -9.90 -10.99 13.96
N PRO A 56 -10.19 -11.82 14.98
CA PRO A 56 -11.15 -11.44 16.01
C PRO A 56 -10.80 -10.13 16.71
N GLY A 57 -11.79 -9.25 16.83
CA GLY A 57 -11.62 -7.94 17.47
C GLY A 57 -10.97 -6.87 16.61
N VAL A 58 -10.68 -7.14 15.32
CA VAL A 58 -10.17 -6.16 14.37
C VAL A 58 -11.23 -5.92 13.28
N THR A 59 -11.67 -4.67 13.17
CA THR A 59 -12.58 -4.26 12.09
C THR A 59 -11.74 -3.86 10.87
N VAL A 60 -12.11 -4.38 9.71
CA VAL A 60 -11.50 -3.99 8.43
C VAL A 60 -12.55 -3.22 7.64
N LEU A 61 -12.26 -1.96 7.36
CA LEU A 61 -13.08 -1.09 6.52
C LEU A 61 -12.83 -1.38 5.03
N PRO A 62 -13.76 -0.96 4.13
CA PRO A 62 -13.49 -0.99 2.69
C PRO A 62 -12.22 -0.20 2.34
N PRO A 63 -11.43 -0.68 1.35
CA PRO A 63 -10.18 -0.02 0.98
C PRO A 63 -10.41 1.37 0.39
N HIS A 64 -9.44 2.26 0.61
CA HIS A 64 -9.43 3.57 -0.01
C HIS A 64 -9.33 3.45 -1.53
N ASP A 65 -10.17 4.18 -2.25
CA ASP A 65 -10.31 4.10 -3.70
C ASP A 65 -9.05 4.45 -4.51
N TYR A 66 -8.15 5.27 -3.98
CA TYR A 66 -6.89 5.57 -4.68
C TYR A 66 -5.94 4.35 -4.76
N GLY A 67 -6.12 3.34 -3.93
CA GLY A 67 -5.25 2.17 -3.91
C GLY A 67 -5.21 1.44 -5.26
N VAL A 68 -6.37 1.28 -5.91
CA VAL A 68 -6.43 0.69 -7.26
C VAL A 68 -5.76 1.57 -8.32
N ALA A 69 -5.77 2.90 -8.16
CA ALA A 69 -5.07 3.82 -9.07
C ALA A 69 -3.53 3.64 -8.94
N VAL A 70 -3.02 3.51 -7.71
CA VAL A 70 -1.59 3.25 -7.46
C VAL A 70 -1.19 1.89 -8.04
N ILE A 71 -2.00 0.85 -7.86
CA ILE A 71 -1.74 -0.47 -8.43
C ILE A 71 -1.70 -0.38 -9.96
N LEU A 72 -2.70 0.24 -10.60
CA LEU A 72 -2.73 0.42 -12.06
C LEU A 72 -1.47 1.13 -12.57
N TYR A 73 -1.03 2.19 -11.88
CA TYR A 73 0.20 2.88 -12.23
C TYR A 73 1.42 1.93 -12.21
N GLY A 74 1.53 1.10 -11.16
CA GLY A 74 2.62 0.15 -11.00
C GLY A 74 2.65 -0.94 -12.06
N VAL A 75 1.47 -1.45 -12.47
CA VAL A 75 1.37 -2.59 -13.39
C VAL A 75 1.09 -2.20 -14.85
N ALA A 76 1.03 -0.91 -15.17
CA ALA A 76 0.66 -0.44 -16.51
C ALA A 76 1.53 -1.01 -17.64
N ASP A 77 2.81 -1.28 -17.39
CA ASP A 77 3.77 -1.87 -18.33
C ASP A 77 3.81 -3.42 -18.28
N ARG A 78 2.89 -4.05 -17.57
CA ARG A 78 2.81 -5.52 -17.43
C ARG A 78 1.84 -6.17 -18.43
N GLY A 79 1.53 -5.50 -19.54
CA GLY A 79 0.65 -6.01 -20.59
C GLY A 79 -0.84 -5.78 -20.34
N ILE A 80 -1.22 -4.96 -19.36
CA ILE A 80 -2.62 -4.55 -19.15
C ILE A 80 -3.08 -3.59 -20.25
N VAL A 81 -2.15 -2.83 -20.82
CA VAL A 81 -2.36 -2.00 -22.02
C VAL A 81 -1.20 -2.23 -23.02
N PRO A 82 -1.39 -1.93 -24.32
CA PRO A 82 -0.30 -1.85 -25.28
C PRO A 82 0.81 -0.87 -24.84
N THR A 83 2.06 -1.16 -25.23
CA THR A 83 3.25 -0.43 -24.76
C THR A 83 3.15 1.08 -25.00
N GLU A 84 2.61 1.49 -26.16
CA GLU A 84 2.43 2.89 -26.52
C GLU A 84 1.41 3.63 -25.67
N GLN A 85 0.52 2.90 -24.98
CA GLN A 85 -0.49 3.46 -24.08
C GLN A 85 0.01 3.60 -22.64
N VAL A 86 1.12 2.96 -22.28
CA VAL A 86 1.62 2.92 -20.87
C VAL A 86 1.93 4.33 -20.35
N ALA A 87 2.72 5.09 -21.09
CA ALA A 87 3.13 6.43 -20.62
C ALA A 87 1.95 7.40 -20.51
N PRO A 88 1.04 7.52 -21.51
CA PRO A 88 -0.11 8.38 -21.39
C PRO A 88 -1.11 7.91 -20.31
N LEU A 89 -1.30 6.59 -20.11
CA LEU A 89 -2.12 6.07 -19.00
C LEU A 89 -1.53 6.45 -17.65
N ARG A 90 -0.23 6.21 -17.43
CA ARG A 90 0.46 6.62 -16.19
C ARG A 90 0.32 8.10 -15.93
N LYS A 91 0.42 8.94 -16.95
CA LYS A 91 0.25 10.38 -16.82
C LYS A 91 -1.16 10.76 -16.35
N GLY A 92 -2.20 10.09 -16.88
CA GLY A 92 -3.57 10.28 -16.44
C GLY A 92 -3.78 9.87 -14.99
N VAL A 93 -3.23 8.73 -14.58
CA VAL A 93 -3.28 8.26 -13.18
C VAL A 93 -2.54 9.22 -12.24
N GLU A 94 -1.35 9.69 -12.61
CA GLU A 94 -0.61 10.71 -11.84
C GLU A 94 -1.44 11.99 -11.64
N THR A 95 -2.10 12.45 -12.70
CA THR A 95 -2.95 13.65 -12.65
C THR A 95 -4.12 13.44 -11.67
N PHE A 96 -4.76 12.27 -11.70
CA PHE A 96 -5.80 11.91 -10.71
C PHE A 96 -5.26 11.86 -9.28
N LEU A 97 -4.12 11.21 -9.04
CA LEU A 97 -3.51 11.11 -7.71
C LEU A 97 -3.08 12.50 -7.19
N TYR A 98 -2.55 13.35 -8.05
CA TYR A 98 -2.23 14.74 -7.70
C TYR A 98 -3.47 15.54 -7.34
N ALA A 99 -4.57 15.38 -8.11
CA ALA A 99 -5.85 15.99 -7.77
C ALA A 99 -6.35 15.55 -6.38
N SER A 100 -6.20 14.26 -6.06
CA SER A 100 -6.57 13.73 -4.74
C SER A 100 -5.76 14.36 -3.61
N GLN A 101 -4.47 14.61 -3.79
CA GLN A 101 -3.64 15.34 -2.81
C GLN A 101 -4.08 16.80 -2.65
N LEU A 102 -4.44 17.45 -3.75
CA LEU A 102 -4.90 18.85 -3.73
C LEU A 102 -6.20 19.04 -2.94
N THR A 103 -7.05 18.03 -2.78
CA THR A 103 -8.29 18.14 -1.97
C THR A 103 -8.01 18.57 -0.53
N LEU A 104 -6.81 18.30 -0.01
CA LEU A 104 -6.41 18.65 1.36
C LEU A 104 -6.00 20.12 1.52
N VAL A 105 -5.70 20.82 0.42
CA VAL A 105 -5.09 22.16 0.48
C VAL A 105 -5.77 23.19 -0.44
N ASP A 106 -6.31 22.78 -1.59
CA ASP A 106 -6.95 23.65 -2.59
C ASP A 106 -8.02 22.89 -3.39
N MET A 107 -9.25 22.94 -2.94
CA MET A 107 -10.36 22.23 -3.57
C MET A 107 -10.66 22.74 -5.00
N ASN A 108 -10.47 24.03 -5.30
CA ASN A 108 -10.73 24.56 -6.65
C ASN A 108 -9.71 23.99 -7.64
N LYS A 109 -8.44 23.99 -7.26
CA LYS A 109 -7.37 23.39 -8.05
C LYS A 109 -7.55 21.88 -8.19
N ALA A 110 -7.97 21.19 -7.10
CA ALA A 110 -8.29 19.77 -7.14
C ALA A 110 -9.36 19.46 -8.21
N ASN A 111 -10.47 20.19 -8.19
CA ASN A 111 -11.57 20.00 -9.15
C ASN A 111 -11.13 20.24 -10.60
N ALA A 112 -10.33 21.27 -10.85
CA ALA A 112 -9.78 21.53 -12.20
C ALA A 112 -8.86 20.38 -12.64
N THR A 113 -8.01 19.87 -11.75
CA THR A 113 -7.08 18.77 -12.03
C THR A 113 -7.82 17.43 -12.23
N PHE A 114 -8.88 17.14 -11.46
CA PHE A 114 -9.75 16.00 -11.73
C PHE A 114 -10.42 16.10 -13.10
N GLN A 115 -10.83 17.32 -13.52
CA GLN A 115 -11.39 17.51 -14.85
C GLN A 115 -10.35 17.24 -15.94
N GLU A 116 -9.11 17.69 -15.75
CA GLU A 116 -7.99 17.37 -16.65
C GLU A 116 -7.80 15.85 -16.81
N ALA A 117 -7.78 15.10 -15.69
CA ALA A 117 -7.66 13.63 -15.71
C ALA A 117 -8.82 12.98 -16.50
N ARG A 118 -10.06 13.48 -16.35
CA ARG A 118 -11.21 13.01 -17.13
C ARG A 118 -11.07 13.31 -18.63
N ASP A 119 -10.55 14.47 -18.99
CA ASP A 119 -10.35 14.83 -20.39
C ASP A 119 -9.21 14.02 -21.02
N MET A 120 -8.18 13.69 -20.26
CA MET A 120 -7.15 12.74 -20.69
C MET A 120 -7.75 11.36 -20.99
N ALA A 121 -8.66 10.85 -20.15
CA ALA A 121 -9.32 9.56 -20.40
C ALA A 121 -10.08 9.53 -21.73
N LYS A 122 -10.74 10.64 -22.09
CA LYS A 122 -11.46 10.76 -23.38
C LYS A 122 -10.55 10.76 -24.60
N ALA A 123 -9.29 11.21 -24.42
CA ALA A 123 -8.31 11.32 -25.50
C ALA A 123 -7.49 10.02 -25.70
N LEU A 124 -7.53 9.09 -24.76
CA LEU A 124 -6.80 7.83 -24.86
C LEU A 124 -7.51 6.80 -25.76
N PRO A 125 -6.77 5.92 -26.43
CA PRO A 125 -7.36 4.76 -27.09
C PRO A 125 -7.72 3.66 -26.06
N GLU A 126 -8.61 2.75 -26.46
CA GLU A 126 -8.90 1.56 -25.66
C GLU A 126 -7.69 0.59 -25.66
N PRO A 127 -7.41 -0.11 -24.54
CA PRO A 127 -8.16 -0.19 -23.28
C PRO A 127 -7.78 0.89 -22.24
N ALA A 128 -6.78 1.73 -22.47
CA ALA A 128 -6.33 2.74 -21.51
C ALA A 128 -7.42 3.76 -21.16
N ALA A 129 -8.25 4.14 -22.14
CA ALA A 129 -9.39 5.04 -21.93
C ALA A 129 -10.35 4.50 -20.87
N THR A 130 -10.73 3.22 -20.98
CA THR A 130 -11.63 2.55 -20.01
C THR A 130 -10.99 2.45 -18.64
N LEU A 131 -9.71 2.05 -18.54
CA LEU A 131 -9.01 1.93 -17.24
C LEU A 131 -8.89 3.29 -16.54
N LEU A 132 -8.51 4.36 -17.27
CA LEU A 132 -8.43 5.70 -16.68
C LEU A 132 -9.80 6.27 -16.31
N ARG A 133 -10.85 5.91 -17.05
CA ARG A 133 -12.22 6.26 -16.66
C ARG A 133 -12.61 5.60 -15.34
N TYR A 134 -12.32 4.30 -15.14
CA TYR A 134 -12.56 3.64 -13.86
C TYR A 134 -11.82 4.32 -12.70
N VAL A 135 -10.58 4.78 -12.92
CA VAL A 135 -9.84 5.58 -11.93
C VAL A 135 -10.57 6.87 -11.61
N ASN A 136 -10.96 7.63 -12.64
CA ASN A 136 -11.65 8.92 -12.48
C ASN A 136 -13.03 8.81 -11.80
N ASP A 137 -13.74 7.72 -12.05
CA ASP A 137 -15.06 7.42 -11.49
C ASP A 137 -14.96 6.72 -10.11
N ARG A 138 -13.73 6.41 -9.66
CA ARG A 138 -13.45 5.65 -8.42
C ARG A 138 -14.13 4.29 -8.43
N ASP A 139 -14.25 3.69 -9.60
CA ASP A 139 -14.95 2.42 -9.84
C ASP A 139 -14.02 1.22 -9.48
N VAL A 140 -13.83 1.02 -8.18
CA VAL A 140 -13.03 -0.09 -7.63
C VAL A 140 -13.63 -1.44 -8.04
N ALA A 141 -14.96 -1.51 -8.18
CA ALA A 141 -15.66 -2.76 -8.51
C ALA A 141 -15.29 -3.33 -9.89
N HIS A 142 -15.02 -2.48 -10.86
CA HIS A 142 -14.56 -2.91 -12.19
C HIS A 142 -13.03 -2.90 -12.32
N LEU A 143 -12.36 -1.88 -11.77
CA LEU A 143 -10.90 -1.77 -11.88
C LEU A 143 -10.18 -2.83 -11.05
N GLY A 144 -10.62 -3.10 -9.82
CA GLY A 144 -9.95 -4.05 -8.92
C GLY A 144 -9.81 -5.45 -9.54
N PRO A 145 -10.89 -6.11 -9.99
CA PRO A 145 -10.81 -7.41 -10.66
C PRO A 145 -9.90 -7.41 -11.89
N ALA A 146 -9.86 -6.32 -12.66
CA ALA A 146 -9.00 -6.19 -13.83
C ALA A 146 -7.50 -6.18 -13.45
N LEU A 147 -7.15 -5.73 -12.24
CA LEU A 147 -5.78 -5.65 -11.75
C LEU A 147 -5.29 -6.96 -11.09
N VAL A 148 -6.20 -7.79 -10.57
CA VAL A 148 -5.85 -9.02 -9.83
C VAL A 148 -4.86 -9.93 -10.58
N PRO A 149 -4.97 -10.16 -11.90
CA PRO A 149 -4.01 -11.01 -12.65
C PRO A 149 -2.57 -10.47 -12.66
N TYR A 150 -2.38 -9.18 -12.36
CA TYR A 150 -1.08 -8.51 -12.42
C TYR A 150 -0.45 -8.31 -11.03
N LEU A 151 -1.20 -8.61 -9.94
CA LEU A 151 -0.66 -8.54 -8.58
C LEU A 151 0.45 -9.57 -8.41
N GLY A 152 1.64 -9.13 -7.99
CA GLY A 152 2.82 -10.00 -7.84
C GLY A 152 3.71 -10.10 -9.07
N ALA A 153 3.26 -9.70 -10.25
CA ALA A 153 4.07 -9.74 -11.49
C ALA A 153 5.29 -8.80 -11.44
N ASP A 154 5.30 -7.83 -10.53
CA ASP A 154 6.34 -6.84 -10.29
C ASP A 154 7.34 -7.23 -9.20
N GLY A 155 7.28 -8.48 -8.71
CA GLY A 155 8.10 -8.95 -7.60
C GLY A 155 7.55 -8.60 -6.22
N ALA A 156 6.30 -8.18 -6.11
CA ALA A 156 5.62 -7.93 -4.83
C ALA A 156 5.65 -9.16 -3.91
N ASP A 157 5.76 -10.37 -4.47
CA ASP A 157 5.94 -11.62 -3.74
C ASP A 157 7.34 -11.80 -3.13
N SER A 158 8.28 -10.88 -3.41
CA SER A 158 9.63 -10.95 -2.86
C SER A 158 9.62 -10.90 -1.33
N PRO A 159 10.33 -11.83 -0.64
CA PRO A 159 10.50 -11.77 0.80
C PRO A 159 11.17 -10.47 1.29
N ALA A 160 11.84 -9.74 0.41
CA ALA A 160 12.44 -8.44 0.72
C ALA A 160 11.40 -7.31 0.89
N LEU A 161 10.15 -7.53 0.50
CA LEU A 161 9.07 -6.55 0.55
C LEU A 161 8.00 -6.87 1.60
N SER A 162 8.08 -8.03 2.27
CA SER A 162 7.09 -8.48 3.24
C SER A 162 7.76 -8.91 4.54
N ALA A 163 7.38 -8.27 5.64
CA ALA A 163 8.03 -8.49 6.94
C ALA A 163 7.78 -9.91 7.49
N ASP A 164 6.62 -10.51 7.22
CA ASP A 164 6.26 -11.88 7.63
C ASP A 164 6.83 -12.98 6.72
N ARG A 165 7.49 -12.59 5.62
CA ARG A 165 8.22 -13.49 4.70
C ARG A 165 9.73 -13.30 4.76
N ALA A 166 10.20 -12.28 5.49
CA ALA A 166 11.62 -12.01 5.60
C ALA A 166 12.37 -13.20 6.23
N PRO A 167 13.58 -13.55 5.72
CA PRO A 167 14.33 -14.71 6.21
C PRO A 167 14.80 -14.55 7.65
N MET A 168 14.92 -13.32 8.12
CA MET A 168 15.35 -12.99 9.48
C MET A 168 14.50 -11.88 10.08
N VAL A 169 14.24 -11.96 11.37
CA VAL A 169 13.54 -10.94 12.15
C VAL A 169 14.52 -10.02 12.88
N PRO A 170 14.13 -8.80 13.27
CA PRO A 170 14.95 -7.93 14.12
C PRO A 170 15.37 -8.62 15.42
N ALA A 171 16.56 -8.29 15.92
CA ALA A 171 16.98 -8.64 17.29
C ALA A 171 16.44 -7.64 18.32
N ALA A 172 16.18 -6.41 17.87
CA ALA A 172 15.72 -5.29 18.67
C ALA A 172 14.20 -5.34 18.94
N PRO A 173 13.70 -4.68 20.00
CA PRO A 173 12.28 -4.48 20.22
C PRO A 173 11.59 -3.78 19.05
N VAL A 174 10.36 -4.20 18.76
CA VAL A 174 9.53 -3.65 17.68
C VAL A 174 8.29 -2.99 18.26
N TYR A 175 8.04 -1.75 17.88
CA TYR A 175 6.87 -0.96 18.26
C TYR A 175 6.00 -0.78 17.01
N LEU A 176 4.79 -1.33 17.04
CA LEU A 176 3.79 -1.22 15.98
C LEU A 176 2.69 -0.27 16.43
N LEU A 177 2.50 0.83 15.73
CA LEU A 177 1.42 1.77 15.94
C LEU A 177 0.59 1.84 14.67
N HIS A 178 -0.73 1.60 14.77
CA HIS A 178 -1.60 1.53 13.59
C HIS A 178 -2.94 2.20 13.86
N GLY A 179 -3.45 2.91 12.85
CA GLY A 179 -4.79 3.47 12.87
C GLY A 179 -5.84 2.35 12.84
N ALA A 180 -6.77 2.35 13.78
CA ALA A 180 -7.81 1.31 13.84
C ALA A 180 -8.75 1.33 12.62
N GLU A 181 -8.86 2.48 11.95
CA GLU A 181 -9.70 2.71 10.77
C GLU A 181 -8.87 2.92 9.49
N ASP A 182 -7.62 2.44 9.45
CA ASP A 182 -6.77 2.58 8.28
C ASP A 182 -7.34 1.79 7.08
N THR A 183 -7.65 2.51 6.01
CA THR A 183 -8.23 1.97 4.76
C THR A 183 -7.20 1.80 3.63
N VAL A 184 -5.93 2.12 3.90
CA VAL A 184 -4.82 1.97 2.95
C VAL A 184 -4.04 0.70 3.25
N ILE A 185 -3.57 0.57 4.49
CA ILE A 185 -2.99 -0.67 5.01
C ILE A 185 -3.88 -1.11 6.18
N PRO A 186 -4.64 -2.19 6.05
CA PRO A 186 -5.62 -2.54 7.08
C PRO A 186 -4.93 -2.90 8.41
N PRO A 187 -5.50 -2.52 9.57
CA PRO A 187 -4.87 -2.71 10.88
C PRO A 187 -4.59 -4.18 11.22
N VAL A 188 -5.29 -5.11 10.59
CA VAL A 188 -5.01 -6.56 10.69
C VAL A 188 -3.57 -6.91 10.32
N GLU A 189 -2.94 -6.15 9.43
CA GLU A 189 -1.55 -6.35 9.05
C GLU A 189 -0.60 -6.22 10.25
N SER A 190 -0.79 -5.20 11.09
CA SER A 190 0.02 -5.04 12.30
C SER A 190 -0.26 -6.11 13.35
N VAL A 191 -1.49 -6.63 13.44
CA VAL A 191 -1.82 -7.74 14.35
C VAL A 191 -1.12 -9.02 13.90
N LEU A 192 -1.26 -9.39 12.63
CA LEU A 192 -0.59 -10.56 12.06
C LEU A 192 0.94 -10.46 12.18
N LEU A 193 1.49 -9.28 11.94
CA LEU A 193 2.93 -9.03 12.08
C LEU A 193 3.39 -9.15 13.53
N ALA A 194 2.62 -8.63 14.49
CA ALA A 194 2.95 -8.76 15.90
C ALA A 194 3.01 -10.22 16.34
N ASP A 195 2.04 -11.02 15.92
CA ASP A 195 1.98 -12.45 16.25
C ASP A 195 3.13 -13.22 15.58
N TYR A 196 3.41 -12.94 14.31
CA TYR A 196 4.54 -13.53 13.58
C TYR A 196 5.88 -13.24 14.27
N LEU A 197 6.12 -12.00 14.69
CA LEU A 197 7.37 -11.59 15.35
C LEU A 197 7.50 -12.19 16.75
N ARG A 198 6.40 -12.19 17.56
CA ARG A 198 6.37 -12.80 18.90
C ARG A 198 6.66 -14.29 18.86
N GLN A 199 6.11 -15.03 17.89
CA GLN A 199 6.39 -16.46 17.69
C GLN A 199 7.88 -16.74 17.40
N ARG A 200 8.64 -15.72 16.95
CA ARG A 200 10.07 -15.77 16.68
C ARG A 200 10.93 -15.16 17.80
N GLY A 201 10.31 -14.89 18.95
CA GLY A 201 11.02 -14.42 20.15
C GLY A 201 11.35 -12.92 20.14
N VAL A 202 10.77 -12.13 19.23
CA VAL A 202 10.92 -10.67 19.21
C VAL A 202 10.01 -10.04 20.27
N THR A 203 10.53 -9.10 21.03
CA THR A 203 9.70 -8.24 21.91
C THR A 203 8.88 -7.28 21.07
N VAL A 204 7.53 -7.38 21.12
CA VAL A 204 6.63 -6.56 20.30
C VAL A 204 5.62 -5.81 21.17
N HIS A 205 5.57 -4.51 20.97
CA HIS A 205 4.55 -3.61 21.50
C HIS A 205 3.62 -3.20 20.35
N LEU A 206 2.33 -3.58 20.44
CA LEU A 206 1.31 -3.22 19.45
C LEU A 206 0.30 -2.26 20.08
N LEU A 207 0.03 -1.16 19.40
CA LEU A 207 -1.03 -0.23 19.70
C LEU A 207 -1.88 0.03 18.45
N LEU A 208 -3.16 -0.34 18.51
CA LEU A 208 -4.18 0.12 17.57
C LEU A 208 -4.87 1.35 18.18
N SER A 209 -5.04 2.41 17.41
CA SER A 209 -5.54 3.69 17.91
C SER A 209 -6.58 4.29 16.97
N GLU A 210 -7.72 4.72 17.50
CA GLU A 210 -8.74 5.49 16.78
C GLU A 210 -8.33 6.97 16.59
N LEU A 211 -7.26 7.41 17.24
CA LEU A 211 -6.75 8.79 17.14
C LEU A 211 -5.86 9.01 15.92
N ILE A 212 -5.52 7.94 15.20
CA ILE A 212 -4.60 7.97 14.06
C ILE A 212 -5.33 7.40 12.86
N THR A 213 -5.30 8.12 11.75
CA THR A 213 -5.67 7.65 10.42
C THR A 213 -4.40 7.37 9.61
N HIS A 214 -4.54 6.84 8.40
CA HIS A 214 -3.37 6.58 7.54
C HIS A 214 -2.68 7.88 7.11
#